data_70f060a9997977851cfe61f351667cff
#
_entry.id   70f060a9997977851cfe61f351667cff
#
_cell.length_a   1.000
_cell.length_b   1.000
_cell.length_c   1.000
_cell.angle_alpha   90.00
_cell.angle_beta   90.00
_cell.angle_gamma   90.00
#
_symmetry.space_group_name_H-M   'P 1'
#
loop_
_entity.id
_entity.type
_entity.pdbx_description
1 polymer ?
#
loop_
_entity_poly.entity_id
_entity_poly.type
_entity_poly.pdbx_seq_one_letter_code
_entity_poly.pdbx_strand_id
1 'polypeptide(L)'
;MVVERISVPLGVIGIIYESRPNVTVDATVLCMKAGNSVILRGGSECFNTNTALVNSMRNAFKLNSFNENIIQYIETTDREAVDFMLAEMTDFIDVIVPRGGKGLVKKVQDTAKIPVIGHLDGICHIYVDKSSKPSCLLYTSPSPRDGLLSR
;
A
#
# COMPACT_ATOMS: atom_id res chain seq x y z
N MET A 1 4.54 -5.57 -38.96
CA MET A 1 4.48 -4.58 -37.87
C MET A 1 5.14 -5.24 -36.65
N VAL A 2 6.21 -4.65 -36.12
CA VAL A 2 6.86 -5.11 -34.88
C VAL A 2 6.25 -4.30 -33.74
N VAL A 3 5.71 -4.95 -32.72
CA VAL A 3 5.17 -4.29 -31.52
C VAL A 3 6.07 -4.64 -30.37
N GLU A 4 6.63 -3.62 -29.73
CA GLU A 4 7.48 -3.75 -28.55
C GLU A 4 6.73 -3.29 -27.30
N ARG A 5 6.82 -4.08 -26.22
CA ARG A 5 6.24 -3.72 -24.91
C ARG A 5 7.32 -3.15 -24.01
N ILE A 6 7.21 -1.89 -23.68
CA ILE A 6 8.16 -1.19 -22.79
C ILE A 6 7.44 -0.87 -21.47
N SER A 7 8.12 -1.15 -20.34
CA SER A 7 7.64 -0.73 -19.01
C SER A 7 8.14 0.68 -18.71
N VAL A 8 7.25 1.55 -18.24
CA VAL A 8 7.56 2.93 -17.84
C VAL A 8 7.06 3.17 -16.42
N PRO A 9 7.69 4.06 -15.62
CA PRO A 9 7.16 4.48 -14.32
C PRO A 9 5.76 5.11 -14.45
N LEU A 10 4.96 4.98 -13.42
CA LEU A 10 3.66 5.66 -13.32
C LEU A 10 3.83 7.14 -12.95
N GLY A 11 4.91 7.48 -12.22
CA GLY A 11 5.17 8.82 -11.72
C GLY A 11 5.19 8.88 -10.20
N VAL A 12 4.34 9.71 -9.60
CA VAL A 12 4.19 9.87 -8.15
C VAL A 12 3.00 9.07 -7.65
N ILE A 13 3.25 8.15 -6.73
CA ILE A 13 2.22 7.27 -6.18
C ILE A 13 1.87 7.72 -4.76
N GLY A 14 0.61 8.09 -4.53
CA GLY A 14 0.07 8.36 -3.21
C GLY A 14 -0.38 7.06 -2.54
N ILE A 15 0.12 6.74 -1.35
CA ILE A 15 -0.26 5.53 -0.62
C ILE A 15 -0.86 5.91 0.72
N ILE A 16 -2.13 5.56 0.91
CA ILE A 16 -2.89 5.81 2.14
C ILE A 16 -3.11 4.46 2.82
N TYR A 17 -2.55 4.28 4.03
CA TYR A 17 -2.57 2.98 4.71
C TYR A 17 -2.85 3.08 6.20
N GLU A 18 -3.38 1.98 6.77
CA GLU A 18 -3.75 1.85 8.19
C GLU A 18 -2.90 0.77 8.87
N SER A 19 -2.59 0.97 10.14
CA SER A 19 -2.13 -0.04 11.13
C SER A 19 -1.04 -1.03 10.68
N ARG A 20 -0.19 -0.65 9.73
CA ARG A 20 0.84 -1.53 9.16
C ARG A 20 2.13 -0.78 8.85
N PRO A 21 3.02 -0.58 9.84
CA PRO A 21 4.27 0.18 9.63
C PRO A 21 5.19 -0.39 8.55
N ASN A 22 5.17 -1.72 8.33
CA ASN A 22 5.94 -2.36 7.27
C ASN A 22 5.58 -1.85 5.86
N VAL A 23 4.32 -1.42 5.65
CA VAL A 23 3.88 -0.84 4.37
C VAL A 23 4.70 0.39 4.02
N THR A 24 5.13 1.18 5.00
CA THR A 24 6.02 2.33 4.79
C THR A 24 7.28 1.94 4.01
N VAL A 25 7.92 0.85 4.40
CA VAL A 25 9.16 0.36 3.77
C VAL A 25 8.85 -0.37 2.46
N ASP A 26 7.91 -1.32 2.50
CA ASP A 26 7.56 -2.16 1.34
C ASP A 26 7.12 -1.31 0.15
N ALA A 27 6.22 -0.36 0.39
CA ALA A 27 5.71 0.54 -0.64
C ALA A 27 6.81 1.43 -1.22
N THR A 28 7.65 2.00 -0.36
CA THR A 28 8.77 2.85 -0.81
C THR A 28 9.74 2.08 -1.69
N VAL A 29 10.15 0.87 -1.26
CA VAL A 29 11.10 0.06 -2.01
C VAL A 29 10.52 -0.38 -3.36
N LEU A 30 9.24 -0.77 -3.40
CA LEU A 30 8.58 -1.16 -4.65
C LEU A 30 8.46 0.04 -5.61
N CYS A 31 8.06 1.21 -5.12
CA CYS A 31 7.96 2.42 -5.93
C CYS A 31 9.34 2.80 -6.50
N MET A 32 10.35 2.87 -5.64
CA MET A 32 11.73 3.22 -6.05
C MET A 32 12.29 2.23 -7.10
N LYS A 33 12.11 0.92 -6.89
CA LYS A 33 12.57 -0.10 -7.84
C LYS A 33 11.89 0.00 -9.21
N ALA A 34 10.66 0.49 -9.24
CA ALA A 34 9.90 0.72 -10.46
C ALA A 34 10.10 2.12 -11.05
N GLY A 35 11.00 2.95 -10.48
CA GLY A 35 11.29 4.30 -10.96
C GLY A 35 10.24 5.35 -10.56
N ASN A 36 9.38 5.05 -9.59
CA ASN A 36 8.34 5.96 -9.10
C ASN A 36 8.78 6.68 -7.82
N SER A 37 8.25 7.87 -7.59
CA SER A 37 8.27 8.54 -6.29
C SER A 37 7.04 8.16 -5.48
N VAL A 38 7.09 8.33 -4.15
CA VAL A 38 5.98 7.97 -3.28
C VAL A 38 5.66 9.06 -2.26
N ILE A 39 4.37 9.32 -2.08
CA ILE A 39 3.82 10.14 -1.00
C ILE A 39 3.03 9.23 -0.08
N LEU A 40 3.49 9.10 1.16
CA LEU A 40 2.96 8.18 2.16
C LEU A 40 2.08 8.91 3.17
N ARG A 41 0.91 8.33 3.46
CA ARG A 41 0.04 8.75 4.57
C ARG A 41 -0.36 7.53 5.38
N GLY A 42 0.28 7.35 6.54
CA GLY A 42 0.00 6.25 7.46
C GLY A 42 -1.10 6.58 8.49
N GLY A 43 -1.63 5.56 9.15
CA GLY A 43 -2.57 5.70 10.26
C GLY A 43 -1.95 6.41 11.47
N SER A 44 -2.80 7.07 12.28
CA SER A 44 -2.36 7.82 13.47
C SER A 44 -1.72 6.93 14.54
N GLU A 45 -2.17 5.68 14.65
CA GLU A 45 -1.69 4.70 15.64
C GLU A 45 -0.22 4.29 15.43
N CYS A 46 0.29 4.41 14.21
CA CYS A 46 1.67 4.06 13.86
C CYS A 46 2.53 5.28 13.50
N PHE A 47 2.08 6.50 13.78
CA PHE A 47 2.71 7.73 13.33
C PHE A 47 4.20 7.81 13.68
N ASN A 48 4.57 7.59 14.94
CA ASN A 48 5.97 7.67 15.40
C ASN A 48 6.85 6.60 14.72
N THR A 49 6.33 5.39 14.58
CA THR A 49 7.04 4.28 13.92
C THR A 49 7.25 4.59 12.44
N ASN A 50 6.22 5.07 11.76
CA ASN A 50 6.31 5.44 10.35
C ASN A 50 7.31 6.58 10.13
N THR A 51 7.29 7.61 10.98
CA THR A 51 8.26 8.73 10.94
C THR A 51 9.70 8.22 11.10
N ALA A 52 9.94 7.33 12.07
CA ALA A 52 11.27 6.75 12.28
C ALA A 52 11.75 5.94 11.05
N LEU A 53 10.85 5.14 10.45
CA LEU A 53 11.17 4.36 9.25
C LEU A 53 11.48 5.27 8.05
N VAL A 54 10.67 6.31 7.82
CA VAL A 54 10.90 7.27 6.73
C VAL A 54 12.24 7.99 6.89
N ASN A 55 12.56 8.46 8.10
CA ASN A 55 13.84 9.12 8.38
C ASN A 55 15.02 8.16 8.17
N SER A 56 14.89 6.90 8.56
CA SER A 56 15.90 5.87 8.32
C SER A 56 16.13 5.65 6.82
N MET A 57 15.05 5.56 6.03
CA MET A 57 15.16 5.39 4.57
C MET A 57 15.74 6.63 3.89
N ARG A 58 15.31 7.86 4.28
CA ARG A 58 15.90 9.11 3.76
C ARG A 58 17.41 9.18 4.01
N ASN A 59 17.85 8.78 5.22
CA ASN A 59 19.27 8.71 5.54
C ASN A 59 20.00 7.68 4.67
N ALA A 60 19.42 6.50 4.46
CA ALA A 60 20.00 5.49 3.59
C ALA A 60 20.11 5.99 2.13
N PHE A 61 19.12 6.73 1.63
CA PHE A 61 19.16 7.33 0.30
C PHE A 61 20.29 8.36 0.17
N LYS A 62 20.44 9.26 1.16
CA LYS A 62 21.55 10.22 1.22
C LYS A 62 22.90 9.53 1.17
N LEU A 63 23.10 8.51 2.00
CA LEU A 63 24.37 7.76 2.08
C LEU A 63 24.73 7.06 0.77
N ASN A 64 23.75 6.70 -0.05
CA ASN A 64 23.94 6.03 -1.33
C ASN A 64 23.77 6.97 -2.54
N SER A 65 23.80 8.29 -2.34
CA SER A 65 23.66 9.31 -3.39
C SER A 65 22.32 9.26 -4.17
N PHE A 66 21.28 8.71 -3.57
CA PHE A 66 19.93 8.81 -4.09
C PHE A 66 19.26 10.10 -3.59
N ASN A 67 18.32 10.61 -4.39
CA ASN A 67 17.52 11.75 -3.99
C ASN A 67 16.55 11.35 -2.86
N GLU A 68 16.68 11.95 -1.68
CA GLU A 68 15.81 11.69 -0.55
C GLU A 68 14.35 12.11 -0.77
N ASN A 69 14.10 13.02 -1.73
CA ASN A 69 12.75 13.48 -2.07
C ASN A 69 11.91 12.44 -2.83
N ILE A 70 12.48 11.30 -3.20
CA ILE A 70 11.73 10.16 -3.74
C ILE A 70 10.67 9.69 -2.75
N ILE A 71 10.95 9.80 -1.43
CA ILE A 71 10.01 9.46 -0.38
C ILE A 71 9.53 10.71 0.35
N GLN A 72 8.23 10.95 0.29
CA GLN A 72 7.54 11.99 1.05
C GLN A 72 6.58 11.34 2.05
N TYR A 73 6.49 11.90 3.24
CA TYR A 73 5.60 11.44 4.29
C TYR A 73 4.77 12.62 4.81
N ILE A 74 3.47 12.44 4.89
CA ILE A 74 2.56 13.44 5.43
C ILE A 74 2.62 13.36 6.95
N GLU A 75 3.34 14.32 7.56
CA GLU A 75 3.66 14.36 8.99
C GLU A 75 2.52 14.97 9.82
N THR A 76 1.28 14.50 9.58
CA THR A 76 0.13 14.87 10.41
C THR A 76 -0.79 13.67 10.61
N THR A 77 -1.43 13.62 11.76
CA THR A 77 -2.46 12.63 12.09
C THR A 77 -3.86 13.07 11.67
N ASP A 78 -4.00 14.31 11.19
CA ASP A 78 -5.27 14.86 10.78
C ASP A 78 -5.88 14.09 9.60
N ARG A 79 -7.19 13.85 9.68
CA ARG A 79 -7.94 13.19 8.61
C ARG A 79 -8.20 14.10 7.41
N GLU A 80 -8.24 15.41 7.63
CA GLU A 80 -8.38 16.39 6.55
C GLU A 80 -7.22 16.33 5.56
N ALA A 81 -6.01 15.94 6.02
CA ALA A 81 -4.87 15.72 5.13
C ALA A 81 -5.13 14.63 4.08
N VAL A 82 -5.93 13.61 4.41
CA VAL A 82 -6.35 12.58 3.44
C VAL A 82 -7.29 13.19 2.41
N ASP A 83 -8.26 13.97 2.85
CA ASP A 83 -9.24 14.60 1.95
C ASP A 83 -8.54 15.59 1.01
N PHE A 84 -7.58 16.37 1.53
CA PHE A 84 -6.73 17.25 0.73
C PHE A 84 -5.90 16.47 -0.30
N MET A 85 -5.28 15.37 0.12
CA MET A 85 -4.49 14.51 -0.77
C MET A 85 -5.33 13.95 -1.93
N LEU A 86 -6.59 13.58 -1.66
CA LEU A 86 -7.49 12.99 -2.65
C LEU A 86 -8.09 14.02 -3.62
N ALA A 87 -8.32 15.26 -3.16
CA ALA A 87 -9.08 16.25 -3.91
C ALA A 87 -8.21 17.35 -4.53
N GLU A 88 -7.12 17.76 -3.85
CA GLU A 88 -6.36 18.97 -4.19
C GLU A 88 -4.94 18.68 -4.70
N MET A 89 -4.46 17.43 -4.57
CA MET A 89 -3.10 17.08 -5.03
C MET A 89 -3.08 16.43 -6.42
N THR A 90 -4.04 16.75 -7.27
CA THR A 90 -4.17 16.22 -8.65
C THR A 90 -2.96 16.53 -9.54
N ASP A 91 -2.27 17.64 -9.30
CA ASP A 91 -1.08 18.05 -10.06
C ASP A 91 0.22 17.40 -9.55
N PHE A 92 0.17 16.72 -8.40
CA PHE A 92 1.33 16.18 -7.72
C PHE A 92 1.31 14.65 -7.60
N ILE A 93 0.15 14.02 -7.75
CA ILE A 93 -0.03 12.58 -7.58
C ILE A 93 -0.71 12.01 -8.82
N ASP A 94 -0.07 11.01 -9.42
CA ASP A 94 -0.58 10.35 -10.63
C ASP A 94 -1.56 9.21 -10.30
N VAL A 95 -1.34 8.51 -9.18
CA VAL A 95 -2.15 7.35 -8.78
C VAL A 95 -2.24 7.27 -7.26
N ILE A 96 -3.42 6.95 -6.72
CA ILE A 96 -3.63 6.64 -5.30
C ILE A 96 -3.79 5.13 -5.09
N VAL A 97 -3.13 4.60 -4.08
CA VAL A 97 -3.24 3.20 -3.65
C VAL A 97 -3.69 3.16 -2.18
N PRO A 98 -4.98 2.89 -1.91
CA PRO A 98 -5.46 2.70 -0.54
C PRO A 98 -5.11 1.29 -0.03
N ARG A 99 -4.63 1.20 1.22
CA ARG A 99 -4.30 -0.05 1.90
C ARG A 99 -4.84 -0.06 3.34
N GLY A 100 -6.04 -0.56 3.52
CA GLY A 100 -6.71 -0.57 4.83
C GLY A 100 -8.02 -1.32 4.79
N GLY A 101 -8.88 -1.06 5.76
CA GLY A 101 -10.23 -1.63 5.82
C GLY A 101 -11.15 -1.15 4.69
N LYS A 102 -12.25 -1.87 4.50
CA LYS A 102 -13.26 -1.55 3.46
C LYS A 102 -13.74 -0.09 3.52
N GLY A 103 -13.85 0.48 4.73
CA GLY A 103 -14.26 1.88 4.92
C GLY A 103 -13.31 2.88 4.31
N LEU A 104 -11.99 2.70 4.52
CA LEU A 104 -10.97 3.54 3.91
C LEU A 104 -10.96 3.40 2.39
N VAL A 105 -10.94 2.17 1.89
CA VAL A 105 -10.89 1.91 0.43
C VAL A 105 -12.10 2.51 -0.25
N LYS A 106 -13.30 2.32 0.32
CA LYS A 106 -14.53 2.91 -0.21
C LYS A 106 -14.48 4.44 -0.19
N LYS A 107 -14.10 5.05 0.94
CA LYS A 107 -13.94 6.51 1.03
C LYS A 107 -13.03 7.04 -0.08
N VAL A 108 -11.87 6.41 -0.27
CA VAL A 108 -10.90 6.81 -1.30
C VAL A 108 -11.51 6.69 -2.70
N GLN A 109 -12.21 5.59 -3.00
CA GLN A 109 -12.84 5.39 -4.32
C GLN A 109 -13.95 6.39 -4.58
N ASP A 110 -14.74 6.75 -3.55
CA ASP A 110 -15.88 7.66 -3.69
C ASP A 110 -15.46 9.14 -3.79
N THR A 111 -14.30 9.53 -3.22
CA THR A 111 -13.90 10.93 -3.08
C THR A 111 -12.68 11.35 -3.89
N ALA A 112 -11.84 10.40 -4.35
CA ALA A 112 -10.63 10.75 -5.07
C ALA A 112 -10.93 11.33 -6.46
N LYS A 113 -10.29 12.45 -6.76
CA LYS A 113 -10.23 13.03 -8.12
C LYS A 113 -9.04 12.48 -8.93
N ILE A 114 -8.18 11.71 -8.29
CA ILE A 114 -6.98 11.08 -8.85
C ILE A 114 -7.31 9.60 -9.13
N PRO A 115 -6.76 8.97 -10.18
CA PRO A 115 -6.94 7.55 -10.44
C PRO A 115 -6.58 6.69 -9.21
N VAL A 116 -7.44 5.70 -8.91
CA VAL A 116 -7.27 4.83 -7.73
C VAL A 116 -7.03 3.39 -8.17
N ILE A 117 -5.96 2.79 -7.65
CA ILE A 117 -5.71 1.35 -7.76
C ILE A 117 -6.02 0.72 -6.40
N GLY A 118 -7.18 0.10 -6.30
CA GLY A 118 -7.63 -0.53 -5.05
C GLY A 118 -8.76 -1.52 -5.30
N HIS A 119 -9.03 -2.34 -4.28
CA HIS A 119 -10.15 -3.29 -4.30
C HIS A 119 -10.90 -3.25 -2.96
N LEU A 120 -12.22 -3.40 -3.00
CA LEU A 120 -13.07 -3.45 -1.80
C LEU A 120 -13.09 -4.82 -1.15
N ASP A 121 -13.07 -5.87 -1.97
CA ASP A 121 -13.16 -7.26 -1.54
C ASP A 121 -12.02 -8.09 -2.13
N GLY A 122 -11.31 -8.81 -1.26
CA GLY A 122 -10.34 -9.81 -1.67
C GLY A 122 -11.06 -11.10 -2.04
N ILE A 123 -10.93 -11.55 -3.28
CA ILE A 123 -11.37 -12.90 -3.68
C ILE A 123 -10.18 -13.83 -3.50
N CYS A 124 -10.28 -14.72 -2.50
CA CYS A 124 -9.26 -15.72 -2.23
C CYS A 124 -9.63 -17.04 -2.90
N HIS A 125 -8.68 -17.64 -3.59
CA HIS A 125 -8.82 -18.96 -4.20
C HIS A 125 -7.86 -19.93 -3.51
N ILE A 126 -8.38 -21.10 -3.13
CA ILE A 126 -7.57 -22.21 -2.64
C ILE A 126 -7.63 -23.29 -3.71
N TYR A 127 -6.48 -23.59 -4.31
CA TYR A 127 -6.36 -24.71 -5.24
C TYR A 127 -5.95 -25.97 -4.47
N VAL A 128 -6.76 -27.00 -4.59
CA VAL A 128 -6.50 -28.31 -3.97
C VAL A 128 -6.17 -29.29 -5.09
N ASP A 129 -4.90 -29.68 -5.18
CA ASP A 129 -4.48 -30.69 -6.15
C ASP A 129 -5.02 -32.08 -5.78
N LYS A 130 -5.30 -32.90 -6.79
CA LYS A 130 -5.81 -34.26 -6.60
C LYS A 130 -4.88 -35.19 -5.81
N SER A 131 -3.58 -34.85 -5.75
CA SER A 131 -2.58 -35.60 -4.97
C SER A 131 -2.55 -35.18 -3.50
N SER A 132 -3.26 -34.12 -3.12
CA SER A 132 -3.28 -33.59 -1.75
C SER A 132 -3.95 -34.58 -0.79
N LYS A 133 -3.40 -34.68 0.42
CA LYS A 133 -4.03 -35.48 1.51
C LYS A 133 -5.05 -34.60 2.23
N PRO A 134 -6.36 -34.93 2.23
CA PRO A 134 -7.40 -34.12 2.87
C PRO A 134 -7.13 -33.81 4.35
N SER A 135 -6.53 -34.75 5.08
CA SER A 135 -6.14 -34.54 6.49
C SER A 135 -5.11 -33.44 6.69
N CYS A 136 -4.23 -33.19 5.72
CA CYS A 136 -3.26 -32.10 5.80
C CYS A 136 -3.89 -30.74 5.52
N LEU A 137 -4.93 -30.68 4.71
CA LEU A 137 -5.60 -29.41 4.34
C LEU A 137 -6.27 -28.73 5.53
N LEU A 138 -6.80 -29.52 6.47
CA LEU A 138 -7.40 -29.00 7.70
C LEU A 138 -6.42 -28.20 8.57
N TYR A 139 -5.14 -28.56 8.54
CA TYR A 139 -4.10 -27.88 9.32
C TYR A 139 -3.42 -26.73 8.56
N THR A 140 -3.32 -26.83 7.25
CA THR A 140 -2.58 -25.87 6.42
C THR A 140 -3.44 -24.75 5.84
N SER A 141 -4.77 -24.96 5.79
CA SER A 141 -5.74 -23.99 5.28
C SER A 141 -6.90 -23.82 6.27
N PRO A 142 -6.65 -23.28 7.47
CA PRO A 142 -7.69 -23.11 8.46
C PRO A 142 -8.79 -22.16 7.94
N SER A 143 -10.05 -22.60 8.06
CA SER A 143 -11.22 -21.77 7.77
C SER A 143 -11.50 -20.84 8.95
N PRO A 144 -12.03 -19.61 8.73
CA PRO A 144 -12.53 -18.77 9.81
C PRO A 144 -13.59 -19.44 10.71
N ARG A 145 -14.24 -20.50 10.22
CA ARG A 145 -15.20 -21.30 11.00
C ARG A 145 -14.53 -22.28 11.98
N ASP A 146 -13.27 -22.65 11.72
CA ASP A 146 -12.57 -23.61 12.57
C ASP A 146 -12.26 -23.03 13.95
N GLY A 147 -12.10 -21.71 14.07
CA GLY A 147 -11.93 -20.99 15.33
C GLY A 147 -13.20 -20.93 16.19
N LEU A 148 -14.38 -21.23 15.64
CA LEU A 148 -15.65 -21.25 16.36
C LEU A 148 -15.99 -22.64 16.93
N LEU A 149 -15.37 -23.69 16.44
CA LEU A 149 -15.60 -25.07 16.87
C LEU A 149 -14.66 -25.50 18.01
N SER A 150 -13.69 -24.65 18.38
CA SER A 150 -12.73 -24.91 19.47
C SER A 150 -13.12 -24.23 20.80
N ARG A 151 -14.38 -23.81 20.98
CA ARG A 151 -14.94 -23.25 22.22
C ARG A 151 -16.06 -24.13 22.78
#